data_d5bc9d6ccfd996fddd810c8bddd3fd1a
#
_entry.id   d5bc9d6ccfd996fddd810c8bddd3fd1a
#
_cell.length_a   1.000
_cell.length_b   1.000
_cell.length_c   1.000
_cell.angle_alpha   90.00
_cell.angle_beta   90.00
_cell.angle_gamma   90.00
#
_symmetry.space_group_name_H-M   'P 1'
#
loop_
_entity.id
_entity.type
_entity.pdbx_description
1 polymer ?
#
loop_
_entity_poly.entity_id
_entity_poly.type
_entity_poly.pdbx_seq_one_letter_code
_entity_poly.pdbx_strand_id
1 'polypeptide(L)'
;MAGITVSKGIVKWFKGKEMALAMGLEMAIARIGVAAAVLISPAIANMGGVKDVSRSVLFCVILLLIGFIAFCVYFVMDKKLEKQMGESGEEPEEPFQIKDLGLIFSSKVFWIVALLCVLYYSAIFPFQKYAINMLQCNLDFTAEKAGMIFSVFPLGAAAITPLLGNFLDRKGKGASMLIYG
;
A
#
# COMPACT_ATOMS: atom_id res chain seq x y z
N MET A 1 2.29 -4.60 -8.88
CA MET A 1 3.44 -5.52 -8.82
C MET A 1 4.34 -5.24 -7.60
N ALA A 2 4.88 -4.02 -7.41
CA ALA A 2 5.78 -3.71 -6.29
C ALA A 2 5.22 -4.06 -4.90
N GLY A 3 3.94 -3.77 -4.62
CA GLY A 3 3.31 -4.08 -3.33
C GLY A 3 3.34 -5.57 -3.00
N ILE A 4 3.04 -6.45 -3.96
CA ILE A 4 3.05 -7.90 -3.74
C ILE A 4 4.46 -8.40 -3.38
N THR A 5 5.49 -7.83 -4.02
CA THR A 5 6.89 -8.19 -3.75
C THR A 5 7.31 -7.76 -2.34
N VAL A 6 6.91 -6.55 -1.92
CA VAL A 6 7.20 -6.04 -0.57
C VAL A 6 6.47 -6.85 0.48
N SER A 7 5.17 -7.13 0.28
CA SER A 7 4.40 -7.98 1.21
C SER A 7 4.99 -9.39 1.32
N LYS A 8 5.45 -9.99 0.21
CA LYS A 8 6.14 -11.28 0.25
C LYS A 8 7.44 -11.20 1.04
N GLY A 9 8.21 -10.12 0.87
CA GLY A 9 9.41 -9.86 1.66
C GLY A 9 9.09 -9.76 3.15
N ILE A 10 8.07 -9.01 3.54
CA ILE A 10 7.65 -8.87 4.93
C ILE A 10 7.29 -10.23 5.53
N VAL A 11 6.49 -11.03 4.84
CA VAL A 11 6.13 -12.39 5.30
C VAL A 11 7.38 -13.25 5.53
N LYS A 12 8.37 -13.17 4.64
CA LYS A 12 9.62 -13.92 4.73
C LYS A 12 10.47 -13.51 5.94
N TRP A 13 10.56 -12.19 6.22
CA TRP A 13 11.39 -11.66 7.30
C TRP A 13 10.71 -11.69 8.68
N PHE A 14 9.37 -11.63 8.73
CA PHE A 14 8.58 -11.57 9.97
C PHE A 14 7.77 -12.85 10.21
N LYS A 15 8.30 -14.01 9.81
CA LYS A 15 7.64 -15.30 9.99
C LYS A 15 7.33 -15.57 11.47
N GLY A 16 6.05 -15.54 11.86
CA GLY A 16 5.54 -16.03 13.14
C GLY A 16 5.15 -15.01 14.20
N LYS A 17 5.66 -13.77 14.18
CA LYS A 17 5.27 -12.73 15.16
C LYS A 17 5.22 -11.35 14.49
N GLU A 18 4.22 -10.54 14.89
CA GLU A 18 4.09 -9.14 14.46
C GLU A 18 3.90 -8.92 12.95
N MET A 19 3.47 -9.96 12.22
CA MET A 19 3.28 -9.89 10.77
C MET A 19 2.18 -8.89 10.39
N ALA A 20 1.08 -8.83 11.15
CA ALA A 20 0.00 -7.89 10.88
C ALA A 20 0.42 -6.45 11.19
N LEU A 21 1.26 -6.24 12.20
CA LEU A 21 1.86 -4.94 12.49
C LEU A 21 2.79 -4.48 11.35
N ALA A 22 3.66 -5.37 10.86
CA ALA A 22 4.59 -5.06 9.77
C ALA A 22 3.83 -4.73 8.46
N MET A 23 2.82 -5.50 8.11
CA MET A 23 1.92 -5.21 6.98
C MET A 23 1.14 -3.91 7.19
N GLY A 24 0.67 -3.64 8.41
CA GLY A 24 0.00 -2.40 8.77
C GLY A 24 0.92 -1.19 8.60
N LEU A 25 2.19 -1.32 8.97
CA LEU A 25 3.20 -0.26 8.81
C LEU A 25 3.53 -0.02 7.32
N GLU A 26 3.66 -1.08 6.51
CA GLU A 26 3.82 -0.97 5.06
C GLU A 26 2.69 -0.13 4.44
N MET A 27 1.45 -0.48 4.77
CA MET A 27 0.27 0.23 4.28
C MET A 27 0.21 1.67 4.78
N ALA A 28 0.62 1.94 6.02
CA ALA A 28 0.67 3.28 6.57
C ALA A 28 1.68 4.16 5.82
N ILE A 29 2.89 3.66 5.57
CA ILE A 29 3.92 4.38 4.81
C ILE A 29 3.44 4.66 3.38
N ALA A 30 2.79 3.68 2.72
CA ALA A 30 2.22 3.89 1.39
C ALA A 30 1.16 5.00 1.38
N ARG A 31 0.29 5.08 2.40
CA ARG A 31 -0.73 6.13 2.53
C ARG A 31 -0.13 7.50 2.81
N ILE A 32 0.93 7.58 3.63
CA ILE A 32 1.69 8.81 3.84
C ILE A 32 2.30 9.29 2.51
N GLY A 33 2.84 8.38 1.70
CA GLY A 33 3.34 8.69 0.37
C GLY A 33 2.25 9.29 -0.55
N VAL A 34 1.04 8.74 -0.53
CA VAL A 34 -0.11 9.30 -1.28
C VAL A 34 -0.47 10.70 -0.79
N ALA A 35 -0.57 10.90 0.53
CA ALA A 35 -0.85 12.22 1.11
C ALA A 35 0.22 13.25 0.72
N ALA A 36 1.49 12.88 0.82
CA ALA A 36 2.62 13.72 0.43
C ALA A 36 2.56 14.09 -1.06
N ALA A 37 2.24 13.13 -1.93
CA ALA A 37 2.11 13.39 -3.37
C ALA A 37 0.99 14.39 -3.67
N VAL A 38 -0.17 14.26 -3.01
CA VAL A 38 -1.31 15.18 -3.19
C VAL A 38 -0.99 16.59 -2.71
N LEU A 39 -0.25 16.73 -1.60
CA LEU A 39 0.10 18.04 -1.03
C LEU A 39 1.27 18.72 -1.78
N ILE A 40 2.30 17.96 -2.13
CA ILE A 40 3.55 18.50 -2.69
C ILE A 40 3.42 18.76 -4.19
N SER A 41 2.67 17.92 -4.93
CA SER A 41 2.59 18.04 -6.40
C SER A 41 2.04 19.40 -6.88
N PRO A 42 0.96 19.97 -6.32
CA PRO A 42 0.50 21.31 -6.68
C PRO A 42 1.49 22.41 -6.29
N ALA A 43 2.16 22.26 -5.15
CA ALA A 43 3.16 23.24 -4.69
C ALA A 43 4.33 23.32 -5.66
N ILE A 44 4.84 22.18 -6.13
CA ILE A 44 5.93 22.12 -7.10
C ILE A 44 5.49 22.67 -8.47
N ALA A 45 4.27 22.36 -8.93
CA ALA A 45 3.75 22.88 -10.18
C ALA A 45 3.64 24.40 -10.19
N ASN A 46 3.39 25.03 -9.04
CA ASN A 46 3.26 26.47 -8.88
C ASN A 46 4.59 27.19 -8.58
N MET A 47 5.69 26.46 -8.35
CA MET A 47 7.01 27.04 -8.12
C MET A 47 7.49 27.82 -9.34
N GLY A 48 7.75 29.13 -9.16
CA GLY A 48 8.29 29.99 -10.22
C GLY A 48 7.25 30.86 -10.95
N GLY A 49 6.02 30.97 -10.42
CA GLY A 49 5.01 31.92 -10.92
C GLY A 49 4.29 31.51 -12.23
N VAL A 50 4.74 30.45 -12.87
CA VAL A 50 4.09 29.86 -14.07
C VAL A 50 3.70 28.44 -13.71
N LYS A 51 2.44 28.07 -13.94
CA LYS A 51 1.97 26.69 -13.77
C LYS A 51 2.66 25.77 -14.77
N ASP A 52 3.61 25.00 -14.31
CA ASP A 52 4.35 24.04 -15.14
C ASP A 52 4.22 22.62 -14.55
N VAL A 53 3.35 21.84 -15.17
CA VAL A 53 3.08 20.44 -14.78
C VAL A 53 4.33 19.57 -14.97
N SER A 54 5.20 19.92 -15.93
CA SER A 54 6.42 19.16 -16.20
C SER A 54 7.34 19.04 -14.99
N ARG A 55 7.38 20.06 -14.15
CA ARG A 55 8.18 20.06 -12.90
C ARG A 55 7.69 19.01 -11.91
N SER A 56 6.38 18.88 -11.72
CA SER A 56 5.80 17.85 -10.86
C SER A 56 6.08 16.45 -11.41
N VAL A 57 6.00 16.27 -12.72
CA VAL A 57 6.33 14.99 -13.37
C VAL A 57 7.81 14.65 -13.17
N LEU A 58 8.70 15.63 -13.36
CA LEU A 58 10.15 15.45 -13.18
C LEU A 58 10.50 15.07 -11.74
N PHE A 59 9.85 15.70 -10.75
CA PHE A 59 9.98 15.34 -9.34
C PHE A 59 9.52 13.90 -9.08
N CYS A 60 8.39 13.47 -9.64
CA CYS A 60 7.93 12.09 -9.53
C CYS A 60 8.91 11.09 -10.14
N VAL A 61 9.52 11.42 -11.28
CA VAL A 61 10.56 10.59 -11.92
C VAL A 61 11.79 10.44 -11.02
N ILE A 62 12.24 11.51 -10.38
CA ILE A 62 13.36 11.47 -9.43
C ILE A 62 13.03 10.56 -8.24
N LEU A 63 11.83 10.68 -7.67
CA LEU A 63 11.38 9.80 -6.59
C LEU A 63 11.32 8.34 -7.02
N LEU A 64 10.87 8.05 -8.24
CA LEU A 64 10.86 6.70 -8.80
C LEU A 64 12.28 6.13 -8.96
N LEU A 65 13.24 6.95 -9.39
CA LEU A 65 14.64 6.53 -9.48
C LEU A 65 15.22 6.20 -8.10
N ILE A 66 14.94 7.01 -7.09
CA ILE A 66 15.34 6.74 -5.70
C ILE A 66 14.71 5.42 -5.21
N GLY A 67 13.42 5.22 -5.47
CA GLY A 67 12.71 3.98 -5.15
C GLY A 67 13.30 2.77 -5.86
N PHE A 68 13.69 2.92 -7.12
CA PHE A 68 14.35 1.87 -7.89
C PHE A 68 15.72 1.48 -7.31
N ILE A 69 16.52 2.47 -6.92
CA ILE A 69 17.82 2.23 -6.26
C ILE A 69 17.61 1.48 -4.93
N ALA A 70 16.64 1.92 -4.12
CA ALA A 70 16.29 1.25 -2.87
C ALA A 70 15.86 -0.22 -3.10
N PHE A 71 15.10 -0.47 -4.17
CA PHE A 71 14.69 -1.81 -4.56
C PHE A 71 15.87 -2.69 -5.00
N CYS A 72 16.85 -2.13 -5.71
CA CYS A 72 18.08 -2.84 -6.06
C CYS A 72 18.88 -3.24 -4.80
N VAL A 73 18.98 -2.34 -3.81
CA VAL A 73 19.63 -2.64 -2.53
C VAL A 73 18.88 -3.77 -1.81
N TYR A 74 17.54 -3.68 -1.74
CA TYR A 74 16.71 -4.74 -1.16
C TYR A 74 16.97 -6.10 -1.85
N PHE A 75 17.03 -6.14 -3.17
CA PHE A 75 17.27 -7.36 -3.94
C PHE A 75 18.61 -8.01 -3.59
N VAL A 76 19.67 -7.20 -3.41
CA VAL A 76 20.99 -7.70 -2.98
C VAL A 76 20.93 -8.27 -1.56
N MET A 77 20.18 -7.60 -0.66
CA MET A 77 20.01 -8.08 0.71
C MET A 77 19.19 -9.38 0.76
N ASP A 78 18.13 -9.49 -0.04
CA ASP A 78 17.29 -10.67 -0.10
C ASP A 78 18.06 -11.90 -0.61
N LYS A 79 18.86 -11.73 -1.67
CA LYS A 79 19.76 -12.79 -2.14
C LYS A 79 20.78 -13.24 -1.07
N LYS A 80 21.27 -12.31 -0.26
CA LYS A 80 22.20 -12.62 0.83
C LYS A 80 21.50 -13.43 1.93
N LEU A 81 20.24 -13.09 2.23
CA LEU A 81 19.40 -13.82 3.18
C LEU A 81 19.11 -15.25 2.66
N GLU A 82 18.71 -15.39 1.39
CA GLU A 82 18.45 -16.71 0.78
C GLU A 82 19.64 -17.63 0.88
N LYS A 83 20.84 -17.10 0.66
CA LYS A 83 22.07 -17.87 0.80
C LYS A 83 22.30 -18.34 2.25
N GLN A 84 22.05 -17.47 3.22
CA GLN A 84 22.16 -17.80 4.64
C GLN A 84 21.10 -18.81 5.11
N MET A 85 19.85 -18.68 4.62
CA MET A 85 18.77 -19.62 4.94
C MET A 85 19.01 -21.00 4.31
N GLY A 86 19.52 -21.06 3.09
CA GLY A 86 19.92 -22.32 2.43
C GLY A 86 21.03 -23.05 3.18
N GLU A 87 21.93 -22.34 3.83
CA GLU A 87 22.97 -22.91 4.70
C GLU A 87 22.42 -23.37 6.07
N SER A 88 21.26 -22.83 6.50
CA SER A 88 20.61 -23.17 7.79
C SER A 88 19.64 -24.36 7.69
N GLY A 89 19.49 -25.00 6.52
CA GLY A 89 18.67 -26.19 6.35
C GLY A 89 17.14 -25.94 6.40
N GLU A 90 16.68 -24.71 6.30
CA GLU A 90 15.26 -24.43 6.09
C GLU A 90 14.87 -24.82 4.66
N GLU A 91 13.85 -25.68 4.52
CA GLU A 91 13.35 -26.13 3.22
C GLU A 91 12.98 -24.93 2.34
N PRO A 92 13.47 -24.89 1.09
CA PRO A 92 13.03 -23.86 0.14
C PRO A 92 11.52 -23.95 -0.05
N GLU A 93 10.84 -22.79 -0.08
CA GLU A 93 9.40 -22.74 -0.37
C GLU A 93 9.11 -23.57 -1.63
N GLU A 94 8.16 -24.52 -1.54
CA GLU A 94 7.77 -25.34 -2.68
C GLU A 94 7.41 -24.45 -3.87
N PRO A 95 7.92 -24.76 -5.08
CA PRO A 95 7.61 -23.97 -6.25
C PRO A 95 6.10 -24.06 -6.54
N PHE A 96 5.48 -22.89 -6.76
CA PHE A 96 4.06 -22.77 -7.08
C PHE A 96 3.66 -23.73 -8.22
N GLN A 97 2.72 -24.63 -7.93
CA GLN A 97 2.16 -25.55 -8.91
C GLN A 97 0.81 -25.04 -9.43
N ILE A 98 0.56 -25.20 -10.73
CA ILE A 98 -0.73 -24.84 -11.35
C ILE A 98 -1.91 -25.56 -10.69
N LYS A 99 -1.68 -26.73 -10.10
CA LYS A 99 -2.68 -27.47 -9.32
C LYS A 99 -3.18 -26.72 -8.09
N ASP A 100 -2.33 -25.84 -7.49
CA ASP A 100 -2.68 -25.06 -6.32
C ASP A 100 -3.76 -24.00 -6.64
N LEU A 101 -3.81 -23.53 -7.89
CA LEU A 101 -4.90 -22.68 -8.38
C LEU A 101 -6.26 -23.37 -8.27
N GLY A 102 -6.33 -24.66 -8.60
CA GLY A 102 -7.58 -25.44 -8.49
C GLY A 102 -8.09 -25.51 -7.06
N LEU A 103 -7.18 -25.68 -6.08
CA LEU A 103 -7.51 -25.68 -4.64
C LEU A 103 -8.01 -24.30 -4.18
N ILE A 104 -7.37 -23.23 -4.62
CA ILE A 104 -7.76 -21.85 -4.30
C ILE A 104 -9.15 -21.55 -4.84
N PHE A 105 -9.42 -21.84 -6.11
CA PHE A 105 -10.72 -21.60 -6.74
C PHE A 105 -11.84 -22.50 -6.20
N SER A 106 -11.51 -23.66 -5.64
CA SER A 106 -12.48 -24.55 -4.97
C SER A 106 -12.90 -24.05 -3.59
N SER A 107 -12.15 -23.12 -2.99
CA SER A 107 -12.43 -22.59 -1.65
C SER A 107 -13.56 -21.54 -1.69
N LYS A 108 -14.65 -21.80 -0.96
CA LYS A 108 -15.74 -20.81 -0.77
C LYS A 108 -15.26 -19.53 -0.09
N VAL A 109 -14.30 -19.66 0.83
CA VAL A 109 -13.73 -18.52 1.55
C VAL A 109 -13.00 -17.59 0.59
N PHE A 110 -12.27 -18.13 -0.39
CA PHE A 110 -11.62 -17.34 -1.42
C PHE A 110 -12.60 -16.45 -2.18
N TRP A 111 -13.75 -17.00 -2.60
CA TRP A 111 -14.76 -16.25 -3.35
C TRP A 111 -15.42 -15.16 -2.52
N ILE A 112 -15.68 -15.42 -1.23
CA ILE A 112 -16.24 -14.39 -0.32
C ILE A 112 -15.24 -13.24 -0.15
N VAL A 113 -13.97 -13.53 0.10
CA VAL A 113 -12.93 -12.51 0.25
C VAL A 113 -12.72 -11.75 -1.07
N ALA A 114 -12.69 -12.45 -2.20
CA ALA A 114 -12.56 -11.84 -3.51
C ALA A 114 -13.72 -10.88 -3.81
N LEU A 115 -14.96 -11.29 -3.54
CA LEU A 115 -16.14 -10.43 -3.70
C LEU A 115 -16.08 -9.20 -2.80
N LEU A 116 -15.70 -9.37 -1.54
CA LEU A 116 -15.48 -8.27 -0.60
C LEU A 116 -14.45 -7.27 -1.13
N CYS A 117 -13.32 -7.76 -1.63
CA CYS A 117 -12.30 -6.90 -2.24
C CYS A 117 -12.83 -6.15 -3.46
N VAL A 118 -13.55 -6.82 -4.36
CA VAL A 118 -14.13 -6.17 -5.55
C VAL A 118 -15.10 -5.08 -5.16
N LEU A 119 -16.02 -5.33 -4.24
CA LEU A 119 -17.01 -4.34 -3.77
C LEU A 119 -16.32 -3.15 -3.08
N TYR A 120 -15.36 -3.41 -2.21
CA TYR A 120 -14.59 -2.39 -1.51
C TYR A 120 -13.83 -1.49 -2.48
N TYR A 121 -13.06 -2.07 -3.39
CA TYR A 121 -12.26 -1.29 -4.33
C TYR A 121 -13.11 -0.58 -5.38
N SER A 122 -14.25 -1.13 -5.80
CA SER A 122 -15.16 -0.47 -6.73
C SER A 122 -15.81 0.80 -6.14
N ALA A 123 -15.93 0.89 -4.83
CA ALA A 123 -16.39 2.10 -4.15
C ALA A 123 -15.26 3.10 -3.91
N ILE A 124 -14.12 2.64 -3.40
CA ILE A 124 -13.03 3.51 -2.97
C ILE A 124 -12.26 4.14 -4.12
N PHE A 125 -11.94 3.39 -5.19
CA PHE A 125 -11.16 3.96 -6.29
C PHE A 125 -11.84 5.11 -7.02
N PRO A 126 -13.12 5.03 -7.40
CA PRO A 126 -13.82 6.18 -7.99
C PRO A 126 -13.88 7.37 -7.02
N PHE A 127 -14.17 7.10 -5.74
CA PHE A 127 -14.18 8.17 -4.74
C PHE A 127 -12.83 8.88 -4.66
N GLN A 128 -11.72 8.15 -4.50
CA GLN A 128 -10.38 8.76 -4.43
C GLN A 128 -10.02 9.54 -5.70
N LYS A 129 -10.43 9.04 -6.87
CA LYS A 129 -10.11 9.66 -8.15
C LYS A 129 -10.87 10.97 -8.37
N TYR A 130 -12.12 11.02 -7.94
CA TYR A 130 -13.00 12.15 -8.21
C TYR A 130 -13.22 13.08 -7.03
N ALA A 131 -12.82 12.71 -5.80
CA ALA A 131 -13.07 13.49 -4.59
C ALA A 131 -12.57 14.93 -4.68
N ILE A 132 -11.34 15.13 -5.15
CA ILE A 132 -10.74 16.48 -5.29
C ILE A 132 -11.53 17.29 -6.31
N ASN A 133 -11.87 16.69 -7.45
CA ASN A 133 -12.64 17.38 -8.50
C ASN A 133 -14.06 17.70 -8.03
N MET A 134 -14.69 16.80 -7.28
CA MET A 134 -16.01 17.03 -6.68
C MET A 134 -16.01 18.21 -5.69
N LEU A 135 -14.97 18.31 -4.85
CA LEU A 135 -14.79 19.43 -3.93
C LEU A 135 -14.60 20.76 -4.66
N GLN A 136 -13.89 20.76 -5.79
CA GLN A 136 -13.71 21.96 -6.62
C GLN A 136 -14.98 22.39 -7.34
N CYS A 137 -15.70 21.44 -7.96
CA CYS A 137 -16.86 21.76 -8.80
C CYS A 137 -18.13 22.05 -7.99
N ASN A 138 -18.33 21.38 -6.85
CA ASN A 138 -19.57 21.51 -6.07
C ASN A 138 -19.48 22.52 -4.93
N LEU A 139 -18.27 22.76 -4.42
CA LEU A 139 -18.05 23.63 -3.25
C LEU A 139 -17.10 24.81 -3.56
N ASP A 140 -16.75 25.01 -4.84
CA ASP A 140 -15.87 26.09 -5.31
C ASP A 140 -14.53 26.21 -4.53
N PHE A 141 -14.02 25.10 -4.00
CA PHE A 141 -12.75 25.08 -3.33
C PHE A 141 -11.59 25.22 -4.33
N THR A 142 -10.56 25.95 -3.93
CA THR A 142 -9.30 25.95 -4.69
C THR A 142 -8.68 24.55 -4.67
N ALA A 143 -7.89 24.22 -5.71
CA ALA A 143 -7.21 22.92 -5.82
C ALA A 143 -6.38 22.57 -4.57
N GLU A 144 -5.75 23.58 -3.96
CA GLU A 144 -4.94 23.44 -2.74
C GLU A 144 -5.81 23.07 -1.54
N LYS A 145 -6.93 23.76 -1.32
CA LYS A 145 -7.86 23.47 -0.22
C LYS A 145 -8.50 22.10 -0.38
N ALA A 146 -8.95 21.76 -1.59
CA ALA A 146 -9.50 20.45 -1.89
C ALA A 146 -8.49 19.31 -1.64
N GLY A 147 -7.22 19.53 -2.01
CA GLY A 147 -6.12 18.60 -1.72
C GLY A 147 -5.84 18.45 -0.23
N MET A 148 -5.84 19.55 0.54
CA MET A 148 -5.68 19.49 2.00
C MET A 148 -6.80 18.70 2.67
N ILE A 149 -8.06 18.97 2.31
CA ILE A 149 -9.21 18.24 2.85
C ILE A 149 -9.12 16.75 2.50
N PHE A 150 -8.80 16.43 1.27
CA PHE A 150 -8.68 15.04 0.83
C PHE A 150 -7.51 14.32 1.53
N SER A 151 -6.41 15.00 1.83
CA SER A 151 -5.24 14.40 2.49
C SER A 151 -5.51 13.89 3.91
N VAL A 152 -6.56 14.40 4.57
CA VAL A 152 -7.00 13.91 5.88
C VAL A 152 -7.41 12.43 5.81
N PHE A 153 -8.00 12.00 4.70
CA PHE A 153 -8.42 10.60 4.52
C PHE A 153 -7.24 9.61 4.52
N PRO A 154 -6.20 9.74 3.67
CA PRO A 154 -5.06 8.84 3.70
C PRO A 154 -4.22 8.98 4.97
N LEU A 155 -4.11 10.18 5.58
CA LEU A 155 -3.38 10.38 6.83
C LEU A 155 -4.09 9.71 8.00
N GLY A 156 -5.42 9.87 8.12
CA GLY A 156 -6.22 9.18 9.11
C GLY A 156 -6.09 7.66 9.00
N ALA A 157 -6.18 7.15 7.78
CA ALA A 157 -5.98 5.72 7.53
C ALA A 157 -4.54 5.26 7.85
N ALA A 158 -3.52 6.09 7.58
CA ALA A 158 -2.13 5.78 7.94
C ALA A 158 -1.93 5.66 9.46
N ALA A 159 -2.60 6.48 10.26
CA ALA A 159 -2.54 6.42 11.72
C ALA A 159 -3.30 5.21 12.29
N ILE A 160 -4.48 4.91 11.75
CA ILE A 160 -5.35 3.83 12.25
C ILE A 160 -4.83 2.45 11.86
N THR A 161 -4.27 2.28 10.66
CA THR A 161 -3.86 0.96 10.14
C THR A 161 -2.84 0.23 11.01
N PRO A 162 -1.74 0.84 11.51
CA PRO A 162 -0.81 0.16 12.41
C PRO A 162 -1.43 -0.20 13.77
N LEU A 163 -2.34 0.67 14.28
CA LEU A 163 -3.05 0.39 15.52
C LEU A 163 -3.94 -0.84 15.39
N LEU A 164 -4.66 -0.95 14.28
CA LEU A 164 -5.49 -2.12 13.97
C LEU A 164 -4.62 -3.36 13.75
N GLY A 165 -3.47 -3.25 13.08
CA GLY A 165 -2.52 -4.35 12.91
C GLY A 165 -2.03 -4.91 14.24
N ASN A 166 -1.57 -4.04 15.14
CA ASN A 166 -1.14 -4.44 16.49
C ASN A 166 -2.29 -5.07 17.31
N PHE A 167 -3.49 -4.52 17.19
CA PHE A 167 -4.67 -5.09 17.85
C PHE A 167 -5.01 -6.49 17.33
N LEU A 168 -4.89 -6.70 16.02
CA LEU A 168 -5.10 -7.98 15.36
C LEU A 168 -4.09 -9.03 15.83
N ASP A 169 -2.81 -8.67 15.89
CA ASP A 169 -1.74 -9.55 16.35
C ASP A 169 -1.96 -9.99 17.81
N ARG A 170 -2.48 -9.09 18.65
CA ARG A 170 -2.75 -9.42 20.07
C ARG A 170 -4.01 -10.21 20.31
N LYS A 171 -5.10 -9.95 19.58
CA LYS A 171 -6.42 -10.55 19.85
C LYS A 171 -6.85 -11.63 18.87
N GLY A 172 -6.23 -11.73 17.69
CA GLY A 172 -6.47 -12.80 16.70
C GLY A 172 -7.89 -12.86 16.11
N LYS A 173 -8.73 -11.84 16.31
CA LYS A 173 -10.14 -11.83 15.88
C LYS A 173 -10.35 -11.12 14.52
N GLY A 174 -9.59 -11.50 13.50
CA GLY A 174 -9.64 -10.87 12.18
C GLY A 174 -11.03 -10.91 11.52
N ALA A 175 -11.73 -12.03 11.61
CA ALA A 175 -13.07 -12.16 11.03
C ALA A 175 -14.09 -11.20 11.67
N SER A 176 -14.03 -11.03 13.00
CA SER A 176 -14.91 -10.07 13.70
C SER A 176 -14.61 -8.62 13.28
N MET A 177 -13.35 -8.29 13.05
CA MET A 177 -12.97 -6.96 12.59
C MET A 177 -13.46 -6.65 11.16
N LEU A 178 -13.51 -7.65 10.28
CA LEU A 178 -14.10 -7.50 8.94
C LEU A 178 -15.61 -7.22 8.97
N ILE A 179 -16.30 -7.63 10.03
CA ILE A 179 -17.76 -7.39 10.20
C ILE A 179 -18.02 -6.00 10.76
N TYR A 180 -17.17 -5.50 11.66
CA TYR A 180 -17.37 -4.20 12.35
C TYR A 180 -16.68 -3.02 11.66
N GLY A 181 -15.72 -3.23 10.78
CA GLY A 181 -14.97 -2.21 10.06
C GLY A 181 -15.37 -2.04 8.64
#